data_e4ba3d70b45416b954f4475c8728ea19
#
_entry.id   e4ba3d70b45416b954f4475c8728ea19
#
_cell.length_a   1.000
_cell.length_b   1.000
_cell.length_c   1.000
_cell.angle_alpha   90.00
_cell.angle_beta   90.00
_cell.angle_gamma   90.00
#
_symmetry.space_group_name_H-M   'P 1'
#
loop_
_entity.id
_entity.type
_entity.pdbx_description
1 polymer ?
#
loop_
_entity_poly.entity_id
_entity_poly.type
_entity_poly.pdbx_seq_one_letter_code
_entity_poly.pdbx_strand_id
1 'polypeptide(L)'
;MLARTSRVAALLLVAFTSLASLVNSSPLVNHDLAPVHNVFMSKRQDDTKLRFVKDSGVCETTPGVGQISGYIDVGPNMSMWFWFFEARHDPETAPFTLWLNGGPGCSSMIGLFQENGPCNVNPDGETTTLNPYSWNNISNMIYIDQPIGTGFSFGTDTVNSTQAAAPFVWTAFQILFESGQFSKFKSREFVFATESYGGHYGPAFVTYFDQQNELIAKGTIEGEPIVVSALLINNGWYDPLLQNKAYVDFATNAPGYGPLQSPDVLKKLNQSFYEPGGCRDQELACYEASKEDAEGLHGAGNSSFSDAVCIKADNFCVENVFVPAVGDRDSDDLRQNSSALFPPEFYLKLLANETTKKKIGAESTYGECLDAPFELFARTGDDARTLLPALGALANSGLKMLIWAGDADINCNWLGGHASVLAMDWFGSKQLHATPFTNMTIHGEAVAAIQNVHNFSFARVYQAGHEVPAFQPEAAFVIFEQMINGEQLHSV
;
A
#
# COMPACT_ATOMS: atom_id res chain seq x y z
N MET A 1 20.25 8.43 -6.26
CA MET A 1 21.24 8.19 -5.18
C MET A 1 20.89 8.88 -3.85
N LEU A 2 19.96 9.81 -3.82
CA LEU A 2 19.53 10.56 -2.62
C LEU A 2 18.18 10.10 -2.02
N ALA A 3 17.33 9.41 -2.77
CA ALA A 3 15.98 9.08 -2.32
C ALA A 3 15.93 7.95 -1.25
N ARG A 4 16.71 6.87 -1.42
CA ARG A 4 16.70 5.76 -0.42
C ARG A 4 17.56 6.03 0.82
N THR A 5 18.67 6.75 0.68
CA THR A 5 19.46 7.19 1.84
C THR A 5 18.78 8.31 2.64
N SER A 6 17.84 9.06 2.04
CA SER A 6 17.06 10.06 2.77
C SER A 6 15.94 9.44 3.63
N ARG A 7 15.41 8.26 3.30
CA ARG A 7 14.38 7.59 4.13
C ARG A 7 14.89 7.31 5.56
N VAL A 8 16.12 6.84 5.69
CA VAL A 8 16.75 6.62 7.02
C VAL A 8 17.28 7.92 7.65
N ALA A 9 17.72 8.88 6.82
CA ALA A 9 18.24 10.17 7.31
C ALA A 9 17.12 11.17 7.64
N ALA A 10 15.96 11.12 6.98
CA ALA A 10 14.82 11.99 7.31
C ALA A 10 14.22 11.66 8.68
N LEU A 11 14.19 10.38 9.07
CA LEU A 11 13.79 9.95 10.42
C LEU A 11 14.75 10.46 11.52
N LEU A 12 16.01 10.71 11.20
CA LEU A 12 17.00 11.25 12.17
C LEU A 12 16.97 12.79 12.31
N LEU A 13 16.38 13.53 11.37
CA LEU A 13 16.36 15.00 11.38
C LEU A 13 15.15 15.64 12.06
N VAL A 14 14.08 14.91 12.35
CA VAL A 14 12.89 15.45 13.00
C VAL A 14 13.09 15.78 14.50
N ALA A 15 14.17 15.32 15.11
CA ALA A 15 14.45 15.57 16.54
C ALA A 15 15.10 16.93 16.87
N PHE A 16 15.55 17.74 15.91
CA PHE A 16 16.39 18.91 16.26
C PHE A 16 16.21 20.19 15.43
N THR A 17 15.05 20.59 14.93
CA THR A 17 14.85 21.99 14.52
C THR A 17 13.38 22.42 14.61
N SER A 18 12.97 22.96 15.73
CA SER A 18 11.82 23.85 15.83
C SER A 18 12.13 25.18 15.12
N LEU A 19 11.26 25.64 14.23
CA LEU A 19 11.23 26.83 13.41
C LEU A 19 12.02 26.77 12.07
N ALA A 20 11.48 26.04 11.11
CA ALA A 20 11.64 26.41 9.72
C ALA A 20 10.25 26.56 9.09
N SER A 21 10.05 27.63 8.37
CA SER A 21 8.83 27.99 7.67
C SER A 21 8.26 26.80 6.89
N LEU A 22 7.00 26.46 7.16
CA LEU A 22 6.18 25.55 6.37
C LEU A 22 6.15 26.02 4.91
N VAL A 23 7.05 25.53 4.10
CA VAL A 23 6.88 25.54 2.66
C VAL A 23 6.03 24.31 2.37
N ASN A 24 4.74 24.51 2.15
CA ASN A 24 3.85 23.49 1.61
C ASN A 24 4.45 23.00 0.29
N SER A 25 5.08 21.84 0.28
CA SER A 25 5.63 21.21 -0.92
C SER A 25 4.58 20.36 -1.65
N SER A 26 3.34 20.85 -1.74
CA SER A 26 2.36 20.27 -2.65
C SER A 26 2.93 20.29 -4.08
N PRO A 27 2.69 19.22 -4.89
CA PRO A 27 3.16 19.20 -6.27
C PRO A 27 2.80 20.49 -7.02
N LEU A 28 3.79 21.10 -7.69
CA LEU A 28 3.58 22.35 -8.42
C LEU A 28 2.70 22.10 -9.65
N VAL A 29 1.56 22.79 -9.74
CA VAL A 29 0.69 22.76 -10.91
C VAL A 29 1.28 23.66 -12.01
N ASN A 30 1.60 23.09 -13.16
CA ASN A 30 2.08 23.83 -14.31
C ASN A 30 0.91 24.26 -15.21
N HIS A 31 0.53 25.52 -15.15
CA HIS A 31 -0.62 26.06 -15.90
C HIS A 31 -0.36 26.31 -17.39
N ASP A 32 0.89 26.34 -17.85
CA ASP A 32 1.22 26.71 -19.25
C ASP A 32 1.06 25.54 -20.25
N LEU A 33 0.89 24.32 -19.78
CA LEU A 33 0.78 23.09 -20.60
C LEU A 33 -0.42 22.25 -20.24
N ALA A 34 -1.49 22.84 -19.73
CA ALA A 34 -2.69 22.11 -19.29
C ALA A 34 -3.17 21.13 -20.37
N PRO A 35 -3.24 19.83 -20.07
CA PRO A 35 -3.79 18.83 -21.00
C PRO A 35 -5.27 19.08 -21.25
N VAL A 36 -5.75 18.69 -22.42
CA VAL A 36 -7.19 18.77 -22.73
C VAL A 36 -7.86 17.54 -22.14
N HIS A 37 -8.57 17.71 -21.02
CA HIS A 37 -9.33 16.67 -20.37
C HIS A 37 -10.75 16.57 -20.88
N ASN A 38 -11.28 15.33 -20.94
CA ASN A 38 -12.70 15.11 -20.87
C ASN A 38 -13.17 15.38 -19.44
N VAL A 39 -14.29 16.02 -19.23
CA VAL A 39 -14.79 16.38 -17.91
C VAL A 39 -16.17 15.78 -17.70
N PHE A 40 -16.35 15.07 -16.58
CA PHE A 40 -17.64 14.62 -16.08
C PHE A 40 -17.89 15.31 -14.72
N MET A 41 -19.02 16.01 -14.61
CA MET A 41 -19.44 16.65 -13.35
C MET A 41 -20.26 15.66 -12.51
N SER A 42 -19.82 15.38 -11.31
CA SER A 42 -20.57 14.57 -10.35
C SER A 42 -21.76 15.36 -9.81
N LYS A 43 -22.83 14.67 -9.41
CA LYS A 43 -24.00 15.27 -8.78
C LYS A 43 -23.91 15.34 -7.26
N ARG A 44 -22.83 14.83 -6.68
CA ARG A 44 -22.70 14.65 -5.23
C ARG A 44 -22.43 15.94 -4.46
N GLN A 45 -21.48 16.74 -4.97
CA GLN A 45 -21.12 18.04 -4.41
C GLN A 45 -20.67 18.96 -5.55
N ASP A 46 -20.80 20.27 -5.39
CA ASP A 46 -20.49 21.26 -6.43
C ASP A 46 -19.07 21.11 -6.87
N ASP A 47 -18.04 20.87 -6.33
CA ASP A 47 -16.67 20.79 -6.81
C ASP A 47 -16.18 19.37 -7.16
N THR A 48 -17.07 18.37 -7.13
CA THR A 48 -16.67 16.99 -7.44
C THR A 48 -16.82 16.67 -8.93
N LYS A 49 -15.76 16.17 -9.53
CA LYS A 49 -15.74 15.84 -10.96
C LYS A 49 -14.64 14.83 -11.30
N LEU A 50 -14.77 14.24 -12.48
CA LEU A 50 -13.75 13.39 -13.10
C LEU A 50 -13.19 14.12 -14.32
N ARG A 51 -11.87 14.35 -14.35
CA ARG A 51 -11.12 14.94 -15.47
C ARG A 51 -10.16 13.89 -16.00
N PHE A 52 -10.24 13.54 -17.29
CA PHE A 52 -9.49 12.41 -17.79
C PHE A 52 -9.11 12.51 -19.25
N VAL A 53 -8.09 11.77 -19.64
CA VAL A 53 -7.72 11.46 -21.01
C VAL A 53 -7.89 9.96 -21.24
N LYS A 54 -8.06 9.57 -22.51
CA LYS A 54 -8.19 8.18 -22.92
C LYS A 54 -7.05 7.79 -23.84
N ASP A 55 -6.71 6.51 -23.78
CA ASP A 55 -5.85 5.83 -24.77
C ASP A 55 -4.57 6.61 -25.07
N SER A 56 -3.85 7.02 -24.01
CA SER A 56 -2.64 7.85 -24.07
C SER A 56 -1.53 7.20 -24.92
N GLY A 57 -1.56 5.87 -25.08
CA GLY A 57 -0.51 5.09 -25.71
C GLY A 57 0.80 5.06 -24.92
N VAL A 58 0.74 5.47 -23.65
CA VAL A 58 1.85 5.33 -22.71
C VAL A 58 1.61 4.08 -21.87
N CYS A 59 2.61 3.23 -21.73
CA CYS A 59 2.61 1.98 -21.00
C CYS A 59 1.79 0.86 -21.68
N GLU A 60 0.46 0.88 -21.64
CA GLU A 60 -0.36 -0.14 -22.32
C GLU A 60 -0.48 0.17 -23.81
N THR A 61 0.01 -0.76 -24.63
CA THR A 61 0.03 -0.62 -26.09
C THR A 61 -0.61 -1.79 -26.82
N THR A 62 -1.22 -2.73 -26.09
CA THR A 62 -1.93 -3.86 -26.66
C THR A 62 -3.15 -3.36 -27.46
N PRO A 63 -3.29 -3.73 -28.74
CA PRO A 63 -4.40 -3.28 -29.55
C PRO A 63 -5.78 -3.65 -28.97
N GLY A 64 -6.64 -2.66 -28.79
CA GLY A 64 -8.01 -2.85 -28.28
C GLY A 64 -8.15 -2.84 -26.75
N VAL A 65 -7.04 -2.69 -26.03
CA VAL A 65 -7.07 -2.52 -24.57
C VAL A 65 -7.19 -1.03 -24.22
N GLY A 66 -8.29 -0.65 -23.58
CA GLY A 66 -8.55 0.73 -23.17
C GLY A 66 -7.76 1.14 -21.95
N GLN A 67 -7.39 2.42 -21.88
CA GLN A 67 -6.78 3.03 -20.69
C GLN A 67 -7.34 4.42 -20.47
N ILE A 68 -7.43 4.82 -19.19
CA ILE A 68 -7.93 6.12 -18.77
C ILE A 68 -7.04 6.63 -17.62
N SER A 69 -6.57 7.87 -17.73
CA SER A 69 -5.80 8.50 -16.65
C SER A 69 -6.24 9.95 -16.42
N GLY A 70 -6.01 10.47 -15.24
CA GLY A 70 -6.41 11.84 -14.90
C GLY A 70 -6.69 12.04 -13.42
N TYR A 71 -7.64 12.90 -13.12
CA TYR A 71 -7.95 13.33 -11.77
C TYR A 71 -9.40 13.09 -11.37
N ILE A 72 -9.57 12.64 -10.14
CA ILE A 72 -10.84 12.60 -9.45
C ILE A 72 -10.81 13.73 -8.42
N ASP A 73 -11.59 14.81 -8.66
CA ASP A 73 -11.69 15.90 -7.71
C ASP A 73 -12.69 15.49 -6.61
N VAL A 74 -12.16 15.07 -5.46
CA VAL A 74 -12.92 14.46 -4.36
C VAL A 74 -13.44 15.47 -3.34
N GLY A 75 -13.12 16.75 -3.53
CA GLY A 75 -13.54 17.87 -2.69
C GLY A 75 -12.92 19.18 -3.15
N PRO A 76 -13.24 20.29 -2.46
CA PRO A 76 -12.69 21.60 -2.79
C PRO A 76 -11.16 21.60 -2.81
N ASN A 77 -10.55 21.92 -3.95
CA ASN A 77 -9.11 21.94 -4.14
C ASN A 77 -8.42 20.61 -3.74
N MET A 78 -9.04 19.45 -4.06
CA MET A 78 -8.51 18.12 -3.74
C MET A 78 -8.61 17.23 -4.99
N SER A 79 -7.53 17.11 -5.73
CA SER A 79 -7.42 16.38 -6.99
C SER A 79 -6.61 15.11 -6.78
N MET A 80 -7.27 13.96 -6.83
CA MET A 80 -6.69 12.63 -6.65
C MET A 80 -6.35 12.03 -8.01
N TRP A 81 -5.09 11.72 -8.25
CA TRP A 81 -4.63 11.10 -9.49
C TRP A 81 -5.03 9.64 -9.57
N PHE A 82 -5.41 9.18 -10.76
CA PHE A 82 -5.63 7.76 -11.06
C PHE A 82 -5.15 7.38 -12.46
N TRP A 83 -4.81 6.10 -12.61
CA TRP A 83 -4.55 5.50 -13.90
C TRP A 83 -5.20 4.12 -13.98
N PHE A 84 -6.04 3.94 -14.98
CA PHE A 84 -6.86 2.75 -15.19
C PHE A 84 -6.48 2.06 -16.50
N PHE A 85 -6.49 0.73 -16.48
CA PHE A 85 -6.27 -0.15 -17.64
C PHE A 85 -7.32 -1.24 -17.67
N GLU A 86 -7.95 -1.44 -18.84
CA GLU A 86 -8.83 -2.59 -19.03
C GLU A 86 -8.03 -3.90 -19.03
N ALA A 87 -8.71 -4.99 -18.68
CA ALA A 87 -8.12 -6.32 -18.81
C ALA A 87 -7.81 -6.63 -20.28
N ARG A 88 -6.67 -7.29 -20.53
CA ARG A 88 -6.29 -7.76 -21.88
C ARG A 88 -7.20 -8.90 -22.36
N HIS A 89 -7.67 -9.73 -21.40
CA HIS A 89 -8.60 -10.81 -21.65
C HIS A 89 -9.95 -10.54 -20.99
N ASP A 90 -11.03 -10.68 -21.72
CA ASP A 90 -12.42 -10.59 -21.25
C ASP A 90 -12.74 -9.35 -20.38
N PRO A 91 -12.37 -8.11 -20.77
CA PRO A 91 -12.52 -6.91 -19.95
C PRO A 91 -13.96 -6.69 -19.46
N GLU A 92 -14.96 -7.20 -20.19
CA GLU A 92 -16.37 -7.07 -19.83
C GLU A 92 -16.81 -8.00 -18.69
N THR A 93 -16.01 -9.01 -18.33
CA THR A 93 -16.31 -9.95 -17.24
C THR A 93 -15.23 -10.00 -16.18
N ALA A 94 -14.00 -9.59 -16.50
CA ALA A 94 -12.87 -9.55 -15.59
C ALA A 94 -13.19 -8.72 -14.32
N PRO A 95 -12.62 -9.10 -13.16
CA PRO A 95 -12.72 -8.32 -11.92
C PRO A 95 -12.23 -6.88 -12.09
N PHE A 96 -12.55 -6.04 -11.12
CA PHE A 96 -12.05 -4.68 -11.02
C PHE A 96 -11.15 -4.55 -9.78
N THR A 97 -9.85 -4.39 -10.00
CA THR A 97 -8.85 -4.39 -8.94
C THR A 97 -8.30 -2.97 -8.71
N LEU A 98 -8.40 -2.50 -7.47
CA LEU A 98 -7.67 -1.34 -6.97
C LEU A 98 -6.30 -1.79 -6.48
N TRP A 99 -5.24 -1.09 -6.89
CA TRP A 99 -3.90 -1.18 -6.30
C TRP A 99 -3.52 0.12 -5.60
N LEU A 100 -2.99 -0.01 -4.37
CA LEU A 100 -2.41 1.09 -3.60
C LEU A 100 -1.05 0.70 -3.05
N ASN A 101 -0.01 1.48 -3.36
CA ASN A 101 1.24 1.42 -2.61
C ASN A 101 1.08 2.12 -1.25
N GLY A 102 2.00 1.86 -0.35
CA GLY A 102 1.97 2.31 1.03
C GLY A 102 2.58 3.69 1.29
N GLY A 103 3.65 3.71 2.03
CA GLY A 103 4.36 4.90 2.47
C GLY A 103 4.27 5.10 3.99
N PRO A 104 3.27 5.84 4.55
CA PRO A 104 2.17 6.52 3.88
C PRO A 104 2.63 7.63 2.93
N GLY A 105 1.86 7.88 1.86
CA GLY A 105 2.19 8.95 0.91
C GLY A 105 3.13 8.54 -0.23
N CYS A 106 3.31 7.24 -0.51
CA CYS A 106 3.99 6.76 -1.70
C CYS A 106 3.00 6.51 -2.85
N SER A 107 3.42 6.87 -4.06
CA SER A 107 2.61 6.80 -5.27
C SER A 107 2.37 5.36 -5.72
N SER A 108 1.14 5.08 -6.12
CA SER A 108 0.78 3.79 -6.74
C SER A 108 1.36 3.60 -8.16
N MET A 109 2.04 4.61 -8.68
CA MET A 109 2.84 4.46 -9.90
C MET A 109 4.08 3.57 -9.68
N ILE A 110 4.51 3.35 -8.43
CA ILE A 110 5.51 2.34 -8.08
C ILE A 110 5.00 0.97 -8.55
N GLY A 111 3.85 0.53 -8.02
CA GLY A 111 3.24 -0.75 -8.41
C GLY A 111 2.94 -0.85 -9.89
N LEU A 112 2.51 0.25 -10.51
CA LEU A 112 2.23 0.29 -11.94
C LEU A 112 3.47 0.02 -12.80
N PHE A 113 4.63 0.61 -12.47
CA PHE A 113 5.81 0.58 -13.34
C PHE A 113 6.89 -0.41 -12.91
N GLN A 114 6.92 -0.80 -11.63
CA GLN A 114 7.94 -1.69 -11.11
C GLN A 114 7.41 -3.10 -10.82
N GLU A 115 6.09 -3.27 -10.63
CA GLU A 115 5.53 -4.49 -10.09
C GLU A 115 4.54 -5.19 -11.04
N ASN A 116 3.28 -4.78 -11.00
CA ASN A 116 2.18 -5.55 -11.58
C ASN A 116 1.45 -4.86 -12.73
N GLY A 117 1.91 -3.69 -13.15
CA GLY A 117 1.27 -2.93 -14.21
C GLY A 117 1.59 -3.40 -15.61
N PRO A 118 0.97 -2.76 -16.62
CA PRO A 118 1.00 -3.23 -18.03
C PRO A 118 2.37 -3.22 -18.67
N CYS A 119 3.32 -2.44 -18.17
CA CYS A 119 4.63 -2.27 -18.79
C CYS A 119 5.76 -2.05 -17.78
N ASN A 120 6.97 -2.37 -18.22
CA ASN A 120 8.22 -1.96 -17.60
C ASN A 120 8.84 -0.80 -18.37
N VAL A 121 9.41 0.18 -17.68
CA VAL A 121 10.15 1.28 -18.33
C VAL A 121 11.57 0.83 -18.65
N ASN A 122 11.99 1.04 -19.89
CA ASN A 122 13.33 0.68 -20.36
C ASN A 122 14.41 1.59 -19.74
N PRO A 123 15.69 1.18 -19.74
CA PRO A 123 16.80 1.97 -19.17
C PRO A 123 16.98 3.37 -19.77
N ASP A 124 16.40 3.66 -20.93
CA ASP A 124 16.39 5.00 -21.51
C ASP A 124 15.48 5.97 -20.72
N GLY A 125 14.55 5.46 -19.91
CA GLY A 125 13.56 6.24 -19.18
C GLY A 125 12.56 6.98 -20.08
N GLU A 126 12.37 6.49 -21.30
CA GLU A 126 11.52 7.13 -22.34
C GLU A 126 10.61 6.13 -23.04
N THR A 127 11.07 4.89 -23.21
CA THR A 127 10.32 3.82 -23.86
C THR A 127 9.87 2.77 -22.85
N THR A 128 8.85 2.00 -23.22
CA THR A 128 8.29 0.93 -22.39
C THR A 128 8.23 -0.39 -23.14
N THR A 129 8.31 -1.50 -22.40
CA THR A 129 8.08 -2.85 -22.89
C THR A 129 6.92 -3.45 -22.12
N LEU A 130 5.99 -4.12 -22.82
CA LEU A 130 4.83 -4.75 -22.16
C LEU A 130 5.30 -5.78 -21.12
N ASN A 131 4.69 -5.74 -19.95
CA ASN A 131 4.90 -6.72 -18.90
C ASN A 131 4.07 -7.99 -19.22
N PRO A 132 4.71 -9.17 -19.43
CA PRO A 132 3.98 -10.41 -19.71
C PRO A 132 3.22 -10.93 -18.49
N TYR A 133 3.64 -10.57 -17.27
CA TYR A 133 3.02 -10.96 -15.99
C TYR A 133 2.16 -9.85 -15.38
N SER A 134 1.74 -8.89 -16.20
CA SER A 134 0.86 -7.83 -15.74
C SER A 134 -0.49 -8.36 -15.25
N TRP A 135 -0.95 -7.84 -14.14
CA TRP A 135 -2.25 -8.20 -13.59
C TRP A 135 -3.42 -7.76 -14.47
N ASN A 136 -3.21 -6.76 -15.35
CA ASN A 136 -4.23 -6.45 -16.34
C ASN A 136 -4.35 -7.50 -17.46
N ASN A 137 -3.59 -8.58 -17.44
CA ASN A 137 -3.92 -9.73 -18.30
C ASN A 137 -5.33 -10.26 -18.00
N ILE A 138 -5.74 -10.26 -16.72
CA ILE A 138 -6.93 -10.96 -16.22
C ILE A 138 -7.85 -10.11 -15.32
N SER A 139 -7.49 -8.86 -15.04
CA SER A 139 -8.28 -7.93 -14.22
C SER A 139 -8.25 -6.52 -14.81
N ASN A 140 -9.34 -5.79 -14.67
CA ASN A 140 -9.37 -4.35 -14.92
C ASN A 140 -8.68 -3.65 -13.75
N MET A 141 -7.55 -2.99 -13.99
CA MET A 141 -6.68 -2.45 -12.95
C MET A 141 -6.84 -0.93 -12.81
N ILE A 142 -6.97 -0.44 -11.57
CA ILE A 142 -6.89 0.98 -11.26
C ILE A 142 -5.83 1.23 -10.19
N TYR A 143 -4.95 2.19 -10.45
CA TYR A 143 -3.91 2.69 -9.55
C TYR A 143 -4.30 4.09 -9.11
N ILE A 144 -4.27 4.38 -7.82
CA ILE A 144 -4.66 5.68 -7.28
C ILE A 144 -3.53 6.22 -6.40
N ASP A 145 -3.13 7.47 -6.64
CA ASP A 145 -2.22 8.18 -5.76
C ASP A 145 -3.02 8.79 -4.60
N GLN A 146 -2.86 8.24 -3.40
CA GLN A 146 -3.54 8.68 -2.19
C GLN A 146 -2.56 8.67 -0.99
N PRO A 147 -2.76 9.57 0.00
CA PRO A 147 -3.74 10.66 0.05
C PRO A 147 -3.42 11.82 -0.91
N ILE A 148 -4.15 12.94 -0.79
CA ILE A 148 -3.82 14.18 -1.53
C ILE A 148 -2.39 14.61 -1.18
N GLY A 149 -1.63 15.04 -2.16
CA GLY A 149 -0.19 15.37 -2.02
C GLY A 149 0.75 14.24 -2.42
N THR A 150 0.22 13.03 -2.71
CA THR A 150 0.99 11.86 -3.14
C THR A 150 1.10 11.80 -4.66
N GLY A 151 2.27 11.44 -5.20
CA GLY A 151 2.45 11.20 -6.63
C GLY A 151 2.11 12.42 -7.48
N PHE A 152 1.13 12.25 -8.38
CA PHE A 152 0.53 13.33 -9.14
C PHE A 152 -0.67 13.99 -8.45
N SER A 153 -1.16 13.45 -7.32
CA SER A 153 -2.28 14.06 -6.57
C SER A 153 -1.86 15.37 -5.95
N PHE A 154 -2.74 16.38 -6.00
CA PHE A 154 -2.40 17.73 -5.52
C PHE A 154 -3.60 18.45 -4.93
N GLY A 155 -3.32 19.50 -4.18
CA GLY A 155 -4.33 20.39 -3.61
C GLY A 155 -4.18 20.55 -2.09
N THR A 156 -5.31 20.66 -1.40
CA THR A 156 -5.32 20.81 0.05
C THR A 156 -5.04 19.46 0.72
N ASP A 157 -3.85 19.34 1.30
CA ASP A 157 -3.42 18.15 2.04
C ASP A 157 -3.74 18.34 3.52
N THR A 158 -4.71 17.56 4.02
CA THR A 158 -5.16 17.59 5.42
C THR A 158 -5.34 16.17 5.98
N VAL A 159 -5.07 15.17 5.19
CA VAL A 159 -5.23 13.76 5.59
C VAL A 159 -4.05 13.36 6.47
N ASN A 160 -4.33 13.04 7.71
CA ASN A 160 -3.32 12.82 8.75
C ASN A 160 -3.40 11.44 9.42
N SER A 161 -4.20 10.53 8.86
CA SER A 161 -4.32 9.16 9.36
C SER A 161 -4.95 8.26 8.31
N THR A 162 -4.78 6.97 8.52
CA THR A 162 -5.41 5.91 7.72
C THR A 162 -6.93 6.07 7.65
N GLN A 163 -7.59 6.30 8.79
CA GLN A 163 -9.04 6.47 8.84
C GLN A 163 -9.50 7.74 8.12
N ALA A 164 -8.73 8.83 8.23
CA ALA A 164 -9.03 10.08 7.52
C ALA A 164 -8.90 9.95 6.01
N ALA A 165 -8.09 9.02 5.50
CA ALA A 165 -7.90 8.77 4.07
C ALA A 165 -9.08 7.99 3.44
N ALA A 166 -9.68 7.05 4.16
CA ALA A 166 -10.71 6.16 3.65
C ALA A 166 -11.92 6.87 2.98
N PRO A 167 -12.49 7.94 3.57
CA PRO A 167 -13.61 8.68 2.97
C PRO A 167 -13.30 9.26 1.58
N PHE A 168 -12.07 9.69 1.34
CA PHE A 168 -11.70 10.28 0.05
C PHE A 168 -11.58 9.21 -1.04
N VAL A 169 -11.03 8.04 -0.72
CA VAL A 169 -10.96 6.91 -1.66
C VAL A 169 -12.37 6.38 -1.95
N TRP A 170 -13.23 6.24 -0.93
CA TRP A 170 -14.64 5.90 -1.15
C TRP A 170 -15.34 6.91 -2.05
N THR A 171 -15.17 8.21 -1.79
CA THR A 171 -15.74 9.29 -2.63
C THR A 171 -15.23 9.21 -4.06
N ALA A 172 -13.94 8.92 -4.27
CA ALA A 172 -13.38 8.73 -5.60
C ALA A 172 -14.11 7.62 -6.36
N PHE A 173 -14.35 6.47 -5.75
CA PHE A 173 -15.11 5.38 -6.38
C PHE A 173 -16.56 5.76 -6.63
N GLN A 174 -17.20 6.53 -5.75
CA GLN A 174 -18.55 7.03 -5.99
C GLN A 174 -18.61 7.90 -7.25
N ILE A 175 -17.64 8.80 -7.46
CA ILE A 175 -17.54 9.65 -8.65
C ILE A 175 -17.27 8.82 -9.91
N LEU A 176 -16.33 7.85 -9.81
CA LEU A 176 -16.03 6.94 -10.90
C LEU A 176 -17.27 6.16 -11.34
N PHE A 177 -17.99 5.53 -10.41
CA PHE A 177 -19.18 4.73 -10.71
C PHE A 177 -20.38 5.53 -11.19
N GLU A 178 -20.46 6.81 -10.85
CA GLU A 178 -21.45 7.73 -11.41
C GLU A 178 -21.14 8.08 -12.87
N SER A 179 -19.88 8.06 -13.27
CA SER A 179 -19.46 8.39 -14.64
C SER A 179 -19.79 7.27 -15.63
N GLY A 180 -20.15 7.65 -16.87
CA GLY A 180 -20.41 6.68 -17.94
C GLY A 180 -19.19 5.84 -18.34
N GLN A 181 -17.98 6.23 -17.90
CA GLN A 181 -16.74 5.50 -18.21
C GLN A 181 -16.57 4.28 -17.30
N PHE A 182 -16.98 4.39 -16.04
CA PHE A 182 -16.74 3.39 -15.01
C PHE A 182 -18.02 2.71 -14.48
N SER A 183 -19.20 3.19 -14.87
CA SER A 183 -20.46 2.63 -14.36
C SER A 183 -20.64 1.13 -14.62
N LYS A 184 -19.99 0.58 -15.65
CA LYS A 184 -20.01 -0.85 -15.98
C LYS A 184 -19.27 -1.70 -14.95
N PHE A 185 -18.34 -1.12 -14.20
CA PHE A 185 -17.50 -1.85 -13.24
C PHE A 185 -18.14 -2.00 -11.86
N LYS A 186 -19.17 -1.24 -11.53
CA LYS A 186 -19.85 -1.31 -10.22
C LYS A 186 -20.52 -2.65 -9.91
N SER A 187 -20.77 -3.48 -10.91
CA SER A 187 -21.31 -4.84 -10.77
C SER A 187 -20.25 -5.95 -10.87
N ARG A 188 -18.96 -5.58 -10.96
CA ARG A 188 -17.85 -6.53 -11.03
C ARG A 188 -17.41 -6.94 -9.62
N GLU A 189 -16.78 -8.10 -9.53
CA GLU A 189 -16.01 -8.43 -8.34
C GLU A 189 -14.95 -7.36 -8.11
N PHE A 190 -14.96 -6.76 -6.93
CA PHE A 190 -14.04 -5.71 -6.57
C PHE A 190 -12.94 -6.25 -5.66
N VAL A 191 -11.71 -6.24 -6.16
CA VAL A 191 -10.53 -6.69 -5.44
C VAL A 191 -9.76 -5.49 -4.91
N PHE A 192 -9.44 -5.51 -3.62
CA PHE A 192 -8.60 -4.51 -2.98
C PHE A 192 -7.20 -5.10 -2.79
N ALA A 193 -6.23 -4.62 -3.53
CA ALA A 193 -4.84 -5.04 -3.44
C ALA A 193 -3.96 -3.87 -3.01
N THR A 194 -2.99 -4.13 -2.12
CA THR A 194 -2.16 -3.07 -1.56
C THR A 194 -0.84 -3.62 -1.02
N GLU A 195 0.09 -2.72 -0.68
CA GLU A 195 1.44 -3.05 -0.23
C GLU A 195 1.90 -2.16 0.92
N SER A 196 2.83 -2.68 1.75
CA SER A 196 3.56 -1.89 2.74
C SER A 196 2.63 -1.28 3.80
N TYR A 197 2.57 0.05 3.90
CA TYR A 197 1.56 0.74 4.71
C TYR A 197 0.12 0.39 4.31
N GLY A 198 -0.05 -0.31 3.21
CA GLY A 198 -1.29 -0.96 2.84
C GLY A 198 -1.82 -1.98 3.84
N GLY A 199 -0.98 -2.46 4.76
CA GLY A 199 -1.39 -3.22 5.94
C GLY A 199 -2.27 -2.41 6.90
N HIS A 200 -2.15 -1.08 6.87
CA HIS A 200 -3.05 -0.12 7.51
C HIS A 200 -4.23 0.23 6.58
N TYR A 201 -3.95 0.62 5.33
CA TYR A 201 -5.00 1.04 4.39
C TYR A 201 -6.03 -0.06 4.11
N GLY A 202 -5.59 -1.28 3.82
CA GLY A 202 -6.48 -2.38 3.43
C GLY A 202 -7.59 -2.63 4.45
N PRO A 203 -7.27 -2.99 5.70
CA PRO A 203 -8.28 -3.24 6.73
C PRO A 203 -9.17 -2.04 7.02
N ALA A 204 -8.59 -0.83 7.11
CA ALA A 204 -9.35 0.37 7.44
C ALA A 204 -10.31 0.78 6.31
N PHE A 205 -9.85 0.77 5.05
CA PHE A 205 -10.66 1.21 3.92
C PHE A 205 -11.78 0.21 3.61
N VAL A 206 -11.49 -1.08 3.66
CA VAL A 206 -12.52 -2.11 3.45
C VAL A 206 -13.58 -2.03 4.56
N THR A 207 -13.16 -1.88 5.82
CA THR A 207 -14.10 -1.67 6.94
C THR A 207 -14.95 -0.42 6.73
N TYR A 208 -14.35 0.68 6.28
CA TYR A 208 -15.09 1.91 5.98
C TYR A 208 -16.09 1.69 4.83
N PHE A 209 -15.71 0.98 3.76
CA PHE A 209 -16.63 0.67 2.65
C PHE A 209 -17.81 -0.17 3.13
N ASP A 210 -17.60 -1.16 3.97
CA ASP A 210 -18.68 -1.97 4.56
C ASP A 210 -19.62 -1.12 5.41
N GLN A 211 -19.10 -0.20 6.22
CA GLN A 211 -19.90 0.75 6.99
C GLN A 211 -20.75 1.64 6.06
N GLN A 212 -20.18 2.16 4.98
CA GLN A 212 -20.94 2.94 4.01
C GLN A 212 -22.01 2.11 3.30
N ASN A 213 -21.69 0.86 2.94
CA ASN A 213 -22.65 -0.09 2.35
C ASN A 213 -23.86 -0.32 3.27
N GLU A 214 -23.62 -0.44 4.59
CA GLU A 214 -24.71 -0.54 5.57
C GLU A 214 -25.58 0.74 5.63
N LEU A 215 -24.95 1.92 5.59
CA LEU A 215 -25.68 3.20 5.60
C LEU A 215 -26.51 3.37 4.33
N ILE A 216 -25.98 2.96 3.18
CA ILE A 216 -26.70 2.93 1.88
C ILE A 216 -27.90 1.97 1.98
N ALA A 217 -27.70 0.75 2.48
CA ALA A 217 -28.76 -0.24 2.61
C ALA A 217 -29.89 0.21 3.56
N LYS A 218 -29.55 1.00 4.59
CA LYS A 218 -30.51 1.63 5.53
C LYS A 218 -31.19 2.88 4.94
N GLY A 219 -30.76 3.36 3.76
CA GLY A 219 -31.25 4.61 3.16
C GLY A 219 -30.82 5.87 3.92
N THR A 220 -29.77 5.78 4.73
CA THR A 220 -29.23 6.92 5.52
C THR A 220 -28.39 7.85 4.64
N ILE A 221 -27.68 7.27 3.67
CA ILE A 221 -26.91 8.01 2.67
C ILE A 221 -27.24 7.47 1.27
N GLU A 222 -27.02 8.31 0.26
CA GLU A 222 -27.07 7.89 -1.15
C GLU A 222 -25.67 7.44 -1.63
N GLY A 223 -25.61 6.36 -2.41
CA GLY A 223 -24.35 5.85 -2.95
C GLY A 223 -24.51 4.53 -3.69
N GLU A 224 -23.44 4.14 -4.38
CA GLU A 224 -23.29 2.79 -4.93
C GLU A 224 -22.53 1.93 -3.90
N PRO A 225 -23.05 0.77 -3.51
CA PRO A 225 -22.34 -0.14 -2.63
C PRO A 225 -21.02 -0.61 -3.27
N ILE A 226 -19.94 -0.62 -2.50
CA ILE A 226 -18.63 -1.16 -2.89
C ILE A 226 -18.40 -2.42 -2.08
N VAL A 227 -18.73 -3.57 -2.67
CA VAL A 227 -18.56 -4.87 -2.01
C VAL A 227 -17.20 -5.44 -2.42
N VAL A 228 -16.27 -5.47 -1.47
CA VAL A 228 -14.94 -6.04 -1.69
C VAL A 228 -15.05 -7.57 -1.67
N SER A 229 -14.61 -8.24 -2.74
CA SER A 229 -14.63 -9.70 -2.88
C SER A 229 -13.36 -10.35 -2.34
N ALA A 230 -12.22 -9.64 -2.43
CA ALA A 230 -10.94 -10.10 -1.90
C ALA A 230 -10.07 -8.93 -1.45
N LEU A 231 -9.31 -9.14 -0.36
CA LEU A 231 -8.29 -8.23 0.15
C LEU A 231 -6.92 -8.90 0.07
N LEU A 232 -6.00 -8.31 -0.70
CA LEU A 232 -4.65 -8.81 -0.91
C LEU A 232 -3.66 -7.78 -0.36
N ILE A 233 -2.78 -8.18 0.55
CA ILE A 233 -1.79 -7.29 1.16
C ILE A 233 -0.40 -7.88 1.02
N ASN A 234 0.44 -7.20 0.23
CA ASN A 234 1.83 -7.53 0.01
C ASN A 234 2.70 -6.84 1.07
N ASN A 235 3.59 -7.56 1.72
CA ASN A 235 4.56 -7.00 2.68
C ASN A 235 3.97 -5.90 3.57
N GLY A 236 2.87 -6.22 4.27
CA GLY A 236 2.07 -5.23 4.98
C GLY A 236 2.57 -4.88 6.38
N TRP A 237 2.32 -3.64 6.80
CA TRP A 237 2.49 -3.13 8.14
C TRP A 237 1.14 -3.13 8.87
N TYR A 238 0.95 -4.03 9.85
CA TYR A 238 -0.35 -4.30 10.51
C TYR A 238 -0.37 -3.99 11.98
N ASP A 239 0.71 -4.40 12.69
CA ASP A 239 0.80 -4.37 14.14
C ASP A 239 2.22 -4.03 14.58
N PRO A 240 2.44 -2.79 15.04
CA PRO A 240 3.78 -2.32 15.42
C PRO A 240 4.43 -3.14 16.53
N LEU A 241 3.68 -3.60 17.53
CA LEU A 241 4.23 -4.39 18.63
C LEU A 241 4.86 -5.71 18.14
N LEU A 242 4.15 -6.42 17.26
CA LEU A 242 4.60 -7.71 16.72
C LEU A 242 5.69 -7.54 15.68
N GLN A 243 5.55 -6.53 14.82
CA GLN A 243 6.51 -6.31 13.74
C GLN A 243 7.81 -5.67 14.21
N ASN A 244 7.80 -4.80 15.23
CA ASN A 244 9.02 -4.34 15.90
C ASN A 244 9.75 -5.49 16.60
N LYS A 245 9.01 -6.43 17.22
CA LYS A 245 9.63 -7.67 17.73
C LYS A 245 10.27 -8.47 16.62
N ALA A 246 9.59 -8.58 15.48
CA ALA A 246 10.10 -9.34 14.34
C ALA A 246 11.38 -8.75 13.75
N TYR A 247 11.65 -7.44 13.85
CA TYR A 247 12.95 -6.88 13.49
C TYR A 247 14.08 -7.48 14.32
N VAL A 248 13.88 -7.64 15.63
CA VAL A 248 14.86 -8.28 16.51
C VAL A 248 15.09 -9.74 16.11
N ASP A 249 14.01 -10.47 15.87
CA ASP A 249 14.07 -11.89 15.49
C ASP A 249 14.74 -12.07 14.13
N PHE A 250 14.34 -11.27 13.14
CA PHE A 250 14.85 -11.34 11.77
C PHE A 250 16.31 -10.92 11.67
N ALA A 251 16.71 -9.84 12.37
CA ALA A 251 18.11 -9.45 12.45
C ALA A 251 18.99 -10.52 13.13
N THR A 252 18.42 -11.25 14.11
CA THR A 252 19.11 -12.36 14.79
C THR A 252 19.30 -13.55 13.87
N ASN A 253 18.30 -13.90 13.09
CA ASN A 253 18.38 -14.99 12.12
C ASN A 253 17.29 -14.85 11.06
N ALA A 254 17.58 -14.21 9.95
CA ALA A 254 16.69 -14.19 8.78
C ALA A 254 16.65 -15.59 8.15
N PRO A 255 15.48 -16.28 8.14
CA PRO A 255 15.41 -17.66 7.66
C PRO A 255 15.80 -17.81 6.18
N GLY A 256 16.87 -18.56 5.94
CA GLY A 256 17.47 -18.73 4.61
C GLY A 256 18.70 -17.83 4.36
N TYR A 257 18.90 -16.80 5.19
CA TYR A 257 19.98 -15.80 5.01
C TYR A 257 20.94 -15.71 6.21
N GLY A 258 20.53 -16.19 7.39
CA GLY A 258 21.34 -16.16 8.61
C GLY A 258 21.26 -14.83 9.38
N PRO A 259 22.17 -14.58 10.32
CA PRO A 259 22.18 -13.36 11.12
C PRO A 259 22.57 -12.14 10.26
N LEU A 260 21.82 -11.04 10.43
CA LEU A 260 22.04 -9.81 9.66
C LEU A 260 23.01 -8.85 10.36
N GLN A 261 23.14 -8.93 11.68
CA GLN A 261 23.89 -8.00 12.49
C GLN A 261 24.93 -8.70 13.40
N SER A 262 25.91 -7.92 13.88
CA SER A 262 26.92 -8.42 14.82
C SER A 262 26.30 -8.78 16.18
N PRO A 263 26.91 -9.68 16.96
CA PRO A 263 26.41 -10.05 18.30
C PRO A 263 26.18 -8.84 19.24
N ASP A 264 27.03 -7.82 19.16
CA ASP A 264 26.90 -6.61 19.99
C ASP A 264 25.67 -5.77 19.58
N VAL A 265 25.39 -5.65 18.27
CA VAL A 265 24.19 -4.98 17.76
C VAL A 265 22.95 -5.78 18.14
N LEU A 266 22.94 -7.11 17.96
CA LEU A 266 21.81 -7.98 18.33
C LEU A 266 21.49 -7.90 19.83
N LYS A 267 22.53 -7.83 20.67
CA LYS A 267 22.34 -7.62 22.11
C LYS A 267 21.65 -6.28 22.41
N LYS A 268 22.08 -5.19 21.76
CA LYS A 268 21.46 -3.86 21.92
C LYS A 268 20.02 -3.85 21.43
N LEU A 269 19.74 -4.44 20.26
CA LEU A 269 18.39 -4.57 19.73
C LEU A 269 17.45 -5.26 20.74
N ASN A 270 17.89 -6.41 21.27
CA ASN A 270 17.13 -7.15 22.27
C ASN A 270 16.88 -6.29 23.53
N GLN A 271 17.88 -5.56 24.00
CA GLN A 271 17.76 -4.64 25.13
C GLN A 271 16.76 -3.52 24.81
N SER A 272 16.92 -2.81 23.68
CA SER A 272 16.03 -1.71 23.28
C SER A 272 14.58 -2.15 23.17
N PHE A 273 14.33 -3.39 22.78
CA PHE A 273 12.96 -3.89 22.70
C PHE A 273 12.40 -4.31 24.07
N TYR A 274 13.17 -5.09 24.89
CA TYR A 274 12.64 -5.77 26.07
C TYR A 274 12.89 -5.08 27.41
N GLU A 275 13.86 -4.15 27.52
CA GLU A 275 14.10 -3.45 28.78
C GLU A 275 12.90 -2.60 29.22
N PRO A 276 12.70 -2.38 30.53
CA PRO A 276 11.63 -1.52 31.02
C PRO A 276 11.66 -0.13 30.37
N GLY A 277 10.54 0.29 29.76
CA GLY A 277 10.44 1.53 29.01
C GLY A 277 10.99 1.45 27.57
N GLY A 278 11.40 0.26 27.12
CA GLY A 278 11.81 -0.01 25.75
C GLY A 278 10.65 -0.03 24.75
N CYS A 279 10.95 -0.38 23.50
CA CYS A 279 10.01 -0.34 22.39
C CYS A 279 8.70 -1.09 22.72
N ARG A 280 8.79 -2.32 23.23
CA ARG A 280 7.61 -3.12 23.63
C ARG A 280 6.69 -2.36 24.59
N ASP A 281 7.26 -1.77 25.64
CA ASP A 281 6.47 -1.10 26.67
C ASP A 281 5.84 0.20 26.14
N GLN A 282 6.50 0.86 25.20
CA GLN A 282 5.97 2.07 24.54
C GLN A 282 4.86 1.74 23.54
N GLU A 283 4.99 0.67 22.74
CA GLU A 283 3.90 0.19 21.87
C GLU A 283 2.66 -0.23 22.69
N LEU A 284 2.86 -0.96 23.79
CA LEU A 284 1.76 -1.30 24.68
C LEU A 284 1.10 -0.05 25.27
N ALA A 285 1.85 1.00 25.59
CA ALA A 285 1.30 2.26 26.05
C ALA A 285 0.49 2.98 24.96
N CYS A 286 0.94 2.93 23.68
CA CYS A 286 0.17 3.43 22.56
C CYS A 286 -1.15 2.66 22.39
N TYR A 287 -1.13 1.33 22.46
CA TYR A 287 -2.34 0.51 22.39
C TYR A 287 -3.36 0.88 23.47
N GLU A 288 -2.91 1.03 24.72
CA GLU A 288 -3.81 1.42 25.82
C GLU A 288 -4.37 2.84 25.62
N ALA A 289 -3.52 3.79 25.19
CA ALA A 289 -3.96 5.15 24.93
C ALA A 289 -4.97 5.23 23.77
N SER A 290 -4.78 4.44 22.73
CA SER A 290 -5.64 4.41 21.54
C SER A 290 -7.04 3.83 21.82
N LYS A 291 -7.24 3.08 22.89
CA LYS A 291 -8.58 2.61 23.30
C LYS A 291 -9.52 3.74 23.74
N GLU A 292 -8.95 4.87 24.16
CA GLU A 292 -9.71 6.06 24.55
C GLU A 292 -10.09 6.95 23.35
N ASP A 293 -9.59 6.66 22.15
CA ASP A 293 -9.96 7.40 20.96
C ASP A 293 -11.43 7.10 20.58
N ALA A 294 -12.15 8.13 20.08
CA ALA A 294 -13.58 8.04 19.78
C ALA A 294 -13.95 6.92 18.79
N GLU A 295 -13.01 6.51 17.96
CA GLU A 295 -13.14 5.44 16.97
C GLU A 295 -12.40 4.17 17.41
N GLY A 296 -12.02 4.08 18.67
CA GLY A 296 -11.32 2.93 19.25
C GLY A 296 -9.91 2.74 18.71
N LEU A 297 -9.47 1.48 18.60
CA LEU A 297 -8.14 1.10 18.10
C LEU A 297 -7.85 1.57 16.67
N HIS A 298 -8.87 2.01 15.97
CA HIS A 298 -8.82 2.54 14.61
C HIS A 298 -8.90 4.07 14.59
N GLY A 299 -8.72 4.71 15.76
CA GLY A 299 -8.87 6.15 15.93
C GLY A 299 -7.99 6.94 14.97
N ALA A 300 -8.56 8.02 14.46
CA ALA A 300 -7.91 8.93 13.52
C ALA A 300 -7.01 9.97 14.22
N GLY A 301 -6.42 9.65 15.36
CA GLY A 301 -5.63 10.62 16.11
C GLY A 301 -6.44 11.83 16.58
N ASN A 302 -7.65 11.61 17.06
CA ASN A 302 -8.52 12.68 17.55
C ASN A 302 -8.20 13.10 18.99
N SER A 303 -7.28 12.40 19.65
CA SER A 303 -6.84 12.69 21.01
C SER A 303 -5.37 13.08 21.01
N SER A 304 -5.08 14.31 21.36
CA SER A 304 -3.70 14.80 21.51
C SER A 304 -2.88 14.02 22.53
N PHE A 305 -3.54 13.30 23.45
CA PHE A 305 -2.88 12.42 24.41
C PHE A 305 -2.45 11.12 23.76
N SER A 306 -3.34 10.39 23.08
CA SER A 306 -2.99 9.15 22.38
C SER A 306 -1.97 9.40 21.27
N ASP A 307 -2.14 10.50 20.51
CA ASP A 307 -1.17 10.89 19.50
C ASP A 307 0.23 11.05 20.06
N ALA A 308 0.38 11.80 21.15
CA ALA A 308 1.68 12.02 21.77
C ALA A 308 2.33 10.72 22.30
N VAL A 309 1.53 9.79 22.81
CA VAL A 309 2.02 8.48 23.28
C VAL A 309 2.45 7.62 22.09
N CYS A 310 1.64 7.57 21.03
CA CYS A 310 1.92 6.78 19.84
C CYS A 310 3.12 7.31 19.05
N ILE A 311 3.23 8.63 18.84
CA ILE A 311 4.40 9.27 18.23
C ILE A 311 5.68 8.91 19.01
N LYS A 312 5.61 8.91 20.34
CA LYS A 312 6.77 8.55 21.15
C LYS A 312 7.17 7.08 20.99
N ALA A 313 6.19 6.17 20.89
CA ALA A 313 6.44 4.75 20.67
C ALA A 313 7.09 4.53 19.30
N ASP A 314 6.50 5.06 18.25
CA ASP A 314 7.00 5.00 16.88
C ASP A 314 8.44 5.50 16.78
N ASN A 315 8.72 6.74 17.18
CA ASN A 315 10.06 7.32 17.13
C ASN A 315 11.10 6.48 17.89
N PHE A 316 10.74 5.98 19.07
CA PHE A 316 11.66 5.15 19.85
C PHE A 316 11.96 3.83 19.17
N CYS A 317 10.93 3.13 18.66
CA CYS A 317 11.08 1.83 18.03
C CYS A 317 11.85 1.94 16.70
N VAL A 318 11.55 2.95 15.90
CA VAL A 318 12.29 3.22 14.66
C VAL A 318 13.78 3.47 14.95
N GLU A 319 14.09 4.39 15.87
CA GLU A 319 15.49 4.78 16.16
C GLU A 319 16.30 3.65 16.81
N ASN A 320 15.67 2.90 17.73
CA ASN A 320 16.40 1.96 18.59
C ASN A 320 16.23 0.48 18.21
N VAL A 321 15.28 0.16 17.31
CA VAL A 321 15.02 -1.22 16.85
C VAL A 321 15.14 -1.32 15.33
N PHE A 322 14.34 -0.61 14.55
CA PHE A 322 14.33 -0.74 13.09
C PHE A 322 15.66 -0.34 12.46
N VAL A 323 16.11 0.89 12.67
CA VAL A 323 17.34 1.42 12.06
C VAL A 323 18.56 0.54 12.38
N PRO A 324 18.81 0.14 13.64
CA PRO A 324 19.90 -0.76 13.94
C PRO A 324 19.74 -2.19 13.40
N ALA A 325 18.48 -2.67 13.20
CA ALA A 325 18.22 -3.98 12.59
C ALA A 325 18.60 -4.00 11.10
N VAL A 326 18.29 -2.93 10.37
CA VAL A 326 18.64 -2.75 8.95
C VAL A 326 20.16 -2.57 8.77
N GLY A 327 20.78 -1.66 9.54
CA GLY A 327 22.20 -1.33 9.41
C GLY A 327 22.54 -0.70 8.05
N ASP A 328 23.55 -1.23 7.35
CA ASP A 328 23.99 -0.73 6.04
C ASP A 328 23.29 -1.40 4.85
N ARG A 329 22.27 -2.22 5.11
CA ARG A 329 21.54 -2.94 4.07
C ARG A 329 20.43 -2.06 3.46
N ASP A 330 19.94 -2.50 2.33
CA ASP A 330 18.67 -2.03 1.81
C ASP A 330 17.55 -2.60 2.70
N SER A 331 16.61 -1.76 3.15
CA SER A 331 15.49 -2.20 4.00
C SER A 331 14.51 -3.09 3.24
N ASP A 332 14.40 -2.88 1.95
CA ASP A 332 13.43 -3.54 1.09
C ASP A 332 13.99 -4.82 0.45
N ASP A 333 15.33 -5.02 0.51
CA ASP A 333 15.97 -6.28 0.13
C ASP A 333 17.30 -6.49 0.87
N LEU A 334 17.28 -7.34 1.87
CA LEU A 334 18.48 -7.66 2.71
C LEU A 334 19.70 -8.15 1.94
N ARG A 335 19.53 -8.62 0.71
CA ARG A 335 20.60 -9.12 -0.17
C ARG A 335 21.39 -7.98 -0.82
N GLN A 336 20.85 -6.78 -0.77
CA GLN A 336 21.38 -5.57 -1.36
C GLN A 336 21.97 -4.66 -0.27
N ASN A 337 22.74 -3.68 -0.68
CA ASN A 337 23.15 -2.58 0.20
C ASN A 337 22.26 -1.36 -0.11
N SER A 338 22.24 -0.37 0.77
CA SER A 338 21.40 0.83 0.66
C SER A 338 21.62 1.68 -0.60
N SER A 339 22.62 1.38 -1.43
CA SER A 339 22.87 2.03 -2.72
C SER A 339 22.36 1.22 -3.91
N ALA A 340 21.77 0.05 -3.70
CA ALA A 340 21.21 -0.76 -4.76
C ALA A 340 19.94 -0.09 -5.35
N LEU A 341 19.77 -0.26 -6.66
CA LEU A 341 18.65 0.29 -7.40
C LEU A 341 17.88 -0.86 -8.09
N PHE A 342 17.29 -1.72 -7.30
CA PHE A 342 16.36 -2.73 -7.78
C PHE A 342 15.13 -2.78 -6.88
N PRO A 343 13.93 -2.69 -7.43
CA PRO A 343 13.61 -2.46 -8.86
C PRO A 343 14.15 -1.12 -9.38
N PRO A 344 14.49 -1.02 -10.69
CA PRO A 344 15.04 0.21 -11.25
C PRO A 344 13.98 1.31 -11.38
N GLU A 345 14.36 2.52 -11.03
CA GLU A 345 13.47 3.70 -11.01
C GLU A 345 13.45 4.47 -12.37
N PHE A 346 13.55 3.77 -13.50
CA PHE A 346 13.57 4.42 -14.81
C PHE A 346 12.28 5.18 -15.12
N TYR A 347 11.17 4.80 -14.49
CA TYR A 347 9.87 5.45 -14.65
C TYR A 347 9.85 6.90 -14.12
N LEU A 348 10.71 7.27 -13.20
CA LEU A 348 10.83 8.65 -12.73
C LEU A 348 11.14 9.61 -13.87
N LYS A 349 12.06 9.23 -14.77
CA LYS A 349 12.37 10.02 -15.95
C LYS A 349 11.20 10.07 -16.93
N LEU A 350 10.47 8.97 -17.12
CA LEU A 350 9.30 8.90 -17.98
C LEU A 350 8.20 9.85 -17.48
N LEU A 351 7.90 9.81 -16.17
CA LEU A 351 6.85 10.65 -15.57
C LEU A 351 7.23 12.13 -15.41
N ALA A 352 8.54 12.44 -15.36
CA ALA A 352 9.02 13.81 -15.40
C ALA A 352 8.96 14.44 -16.80
N ASN A 353 8.78 13.65 -17.86
CA ASN A 353 8.77 14.14 -19.24
C ASN A 353 7.45 14.87 -19.55
N GLU A 354 7.53 16.15 -19.96
CA GLU A 354 6.36 16.98 -20.25
C GLU A 354 5.48 16.44 -21.38
N THR A 355 6.07 15.74 -22.37
CA THR A 355 5.27 15.07 -23.42
C THR A 355 4.47 13.90 -22.86
N THR A 356 5.05 13.10 -21.97
CA THR A 356 4.38 12.01 -21.29
C THR A 356 3.27 12.57 -20.39
N LYS A 357 3.56 13.55 -19.54
CA LYS A 357 2.57 14.21 -18.68
C LYS A 357 1.36 14.70 -19.48
N LYS A 358 1.61 15.40 -20.60
CA LYS A 358 0.55 15.88 -21.48
C LYS A 358 -0.30 14.74 -22.06
N LYS A 359 0.32 13.61 -22.44
CA LYS A 359 -0.40 12.45 -22.99
C LYS A 359 -1.29 11.77 -21.96
N ILE A 360 -0.80 11.63 -20.71
CA ILE A 360 -1.53 10.96 -19.64
C ILE A 360 -2.49 11.90 -18.91
N GLY A 361 -2.44 13.21 -19.16
CA GLY A 361 -3.28 14.21 -18.51
C GLY A 361 -2.80 14.65 -17.13
N ALA A 362 -1.50 14.51 -16.83
CA ALA A 362 -0.94 14.96 -15.56
C ALA A 362 -0.73 16.48 -15.54
N GLU A 363 -1.20 17.15 -14.48
CA GLU A 363 -1.17 18.62 -14.30
C GLU A 363 -0.11 19.06 -13.29
N SER A 364 0.38 18.12 -12.45
CA SER A 364 1.35 18.41 -11.39
C SER A 364 2.74 17.84 -11.69
N THR A 365 3.69 18.12 -10.81
CA THR A 365 5.00 17.46 -10.81
C THR A 365 4.90 16.14 -10.06
N TYR A 366 5.46 15.07 -10.63
CA TYR A 366 5.50 13.77 -9.98
C TYR A 366 6.49 13.76 -8.80
N GLY A 367 6.08 13.16 -7.71
CA GLY A 367 6.95 12.79 -6.60
C GLY A 367 6.61 11.38 -6.12
N GLU A 368 7.62 10.51 -6.01
CA GLU A 368 7.41 9.09 -5.68
C GLU A 368 6.83 8.90 -4.28
N CYS A 369 7.57 9.32 -3.25
CA CYS A 369 7.14 9.34 -1.86
C CYS A 369 7.47 10.74 -1.32
N LEU A 370 6.44 11.53 -1.06
CA LEU A 370 6.60 12.92 -0.63
C LEU A 370 6.56 13.02 0.89
N ASP A 371 7.43 13.89 1.44
CA ASP A 371 7.54 14.08 2.89
C ASP A 371 6.24 14.64 3.52
N ALA A 372 5.51 15.49 2.80
CA ALA A 372 4.36 16.19 3.36
C ALA A 372 3.21 15.26 3.80
N PRO A 373 2.72 14.29 2.98
CA PRO A 373 1.74 13.32 3.46
C PRO A 373 2.27 12.45 4.60
N PHE A 374 3.53 11.99 4.51
CA PHE A 374 4.16 11.20 5.56
C PHE A 374 4.20 11.95 6.89
N GLU A 375 4.63 13.21 6.90
CA GLU A 375 4.69 14.03 8.12
C GLU A 375 3.32 14.24 8.77
N LEU A 376 2.23 14.31 7.98
CA LEU A 376 0.89 14.44 8.52
C LEU A 376 0.49 13.20 9.31
N PHE A 377 0.76 12.01 8.79
CA PHE A 377 0.50 10.74 9.49
C PHE A 377 1.40 10.59 10.72
N ALA A 378 2.68 10.96 10.62
CA ALA A 378 3.60 10.93 11.75
C ALA A 378 3.15 11.81 12.92
N ARG A 379 2.43 12.92 12.65
CA ARG A 379 1.90 13.83 13.69
C ARG A 379 0.76 13.25 14.52
N THR A 380 0.17 12.15 14.12
CA THR A 380 -0.90 11.45 14.85
C THR A 380 -0.42 10.13 15.42
N GLY A 381 0.81 9.72 15.10
CA GLY A 381 1.34 8.40 15.47
C GLY A 381 0.51 7.27 14.86
N ASP A 382 0.03 7.46 13.63
CA ASP A 382 -0.81 6.50 12.91
C ASP A 382 -0.06 5.17 12.71
N ASP A 383 1.24 5.23 12.46
CA ASP A 383 2.14 4.10 12.23
C ASP A 383 2.26 3.14 13.44
N ALA A 384 2.16 3.68 14.66
CA ALA A 384 2.22 2.91 15.91
C ALA A 384 0.88 2.27 16.30
N ARG A 385 -0.18 2.39 15.49
CA ARG A 385 -1.51 1.87 15.81
C ARG A 385 -1.72 0.49 15.19
N THR A 386 -2.45 -0.39 15.91
CA THR A 386 -2.73 -1.74 15.41
C THR A 386 -3.98 -1.78 14.56
N LEU A 387 -3.93 -2.49 13.44
CA LEU A 387 -5.07 -2.81 12.57
C LEU A 387 -5.53 -4.28 12.71
N LEU A 388 -4.95 -5.05 13.63
CA LEU A 388 -5.33 -6.45 13.82
C LEU A 388 -6.82 -6.66 14.14
N PRO A 389 -7.49 -5.80 14.95
CA PRO A 389 -8.93 -5.98 15.18
C PRO A 389 -9.75 -5.84 13.90
N ALA A 390 -9.43 -4.88 13.03
CA ALA A 390 -10.11 -4.73 11.73
C ALA A 390 -9.82 -5.92 10.80
N LEU A 391 -8.55 -6.33 10.73
CA LEU A 391 -8.13 -7.47 9.92
C LEU A 391 -8.83 -8.76 10.35
N GLY A 392 -8.92 -9.01 11.66
CA GLY A 392 -9.64 -10.15 12.24
C GLY A 392 -11.15 -10.10 11.98
N ALA A 393 -11.76 -8.91 12.07
CA ALA A 393 -13.17 -8.73 11.76
C ALA A 393 -13.48 -9.03 10.28
N LEU A 394 -12.62 -8.58 9.36
CA LEU A 394 -12.73 -8.89 7.93
C LEU A 394 -12.54 -10.39 7.65
N ALA A 395 -11.60 -11.06 8.32
CA ALA A 395 -11.46 -12.51 8.22
C ALA A 395 -12.72 -13.24 8.73
N ASN A 396 -13.35 -12.73 9.80
CA ASN A 396 -14.60 -13.26 10.36
C ASN A 396 -15.82 -13.01 9.45
N SER A 397 -15.84 -11.97 8.64
CA SER A 397 -16.92 -11.73 7.68
C SER A 397 -16.96 -12.73 6.54
N GLY A 398 -15.88 -13.53 6.37
CA GLY A 398 -15.73 -14.46 5.25
C GLY A 398 -15.10 -13.83 4.02
N LEU A 399 -14.63 -12.58 4.11
CA LEU A 399 -13.87 -11.92 3.05
C LEU A 399 -12.67 -12.78 2.67
N LYS A 400 -12.46 -13.01 1.38
CA LYS A 400 -11.27 -13.70 0.90
C LYS A 400 -10.04 -12.85 1.12
N MET A 401 -9.04 -13.40 1.79
CA MET A 401 -7.85 -12.65 2.19
C MET A 401 -6.56 -13.36 1.81
N LEU A 402 -5.62 -12.60 1.26
CA LEU A 402 -4.24 -12.99 1.07
C LEU A 402 -3.34 -12.00 1.81
N ILE A 403 -2.51 -12.53 2.70
CA ILE A 403 -1.36 -11.82 3.26
C ILE A 403 -0.11 -12.53 2.79
N TRP A 404 0.76 -11.82 2.12
CA TRP A 404 1.96 -12.40 1.53
C TRP A 404 3.14 -11.45 1.64
N ALA A 405 4.36 -12.02 1.63
CA ALA A 405 5.56 -11.23 1.78
C ALA A 405 6.76 -11.90 1.13
N GLY A 406 7.66 -11.10 0.57
CA GLY A 406 8.98 -11.52 0.13
C GLY A 406 9.87 -11.92 1.32
N ASP A 407 10.66 -12.97 1.14
CA ASP A 407 11.45 -13.51 2.24
C ASP A 407 12.77 -12.76 2.50
N ALA A 408 13.13 -11.84 1.62
CA ALA A 408 14.31 -10.99 1.72
C ALA A 408 14.01 -9.56 2.19
N ASP A 409 12.75 -9.19 2.40
CA ASP A 409 12.35 -7.90 2.94
C ASP A 409 12.68 -7.79 4.43
N ILE A 410 13.33 -6.68 4.84
CA ILE A 410 13.53 -6.34 6.26
C ILE A 410 12.40 -5.45 6.74
N ASN A 411 11.97 -4.51 5.91
CA ASN A 411 11.03 -3.43 6.25
C ASN A 411 9.71 -3.97 6.79
N CYS A 412 9.00 -4.74 6.00
CA CYS A 412 7.79 -5.45 6.44
C CYS A 412 8.02 -6.97 6.36
N ASN A 413 9.05 -7.44 7.08
CA ASN A 413 9.50 -8.82 6.95
C ASN A 413 8.40 -9.84 7.24
N TRP A 414 8.47 -10.96 6.53
CA TRP A 414 7.45 -12.01 6.58
C TRP A 414 7.25 -12.62 7.98
N LEU A 415 8.26 -12.59 8.88
CA LEU A 415 8.09 -13.05 10.26
C LEU A 415 7.11 -12.16 11.03
N GLY A 416 7.22 -10.84 10.84
CA GLY A 416 6.30 -9.87 11.44
C GLY A 416 4.89 -9.99 10.88
N GLY A 417 4.76 -10.09 9.55
CA GLY A 417 3.48 -10.33 8.89
C GLY A 417 2.83 -11.64 9.36
N HIS A 418 3.60 -12.73 9.43
CA HIS A 418 3.09 -14.01 9.93
C HIS A 418 2.72 -13.96 11.42
N ALA A 419 3.53 -13.30 12.26
CA ALA A 419 3.20 -13.11 13.68
C ALA A 419 1.87 -12.33 13.85
N SER A 420 1.66 -11.31 13.03
CA SER A 420 0.42 -10.52 13.00
C SER A 420 -0.80 -11.37 12.64
N VAL A 421 -0.73 -12.18 11.58
CA VAL A 421 -1.87 -13.03 11.20
C VAL A 421 -2.14 -14.15 12.19
N LEU A 422 -1.11 -14.66 12.88
CA LEU A 422 -1.31 -15.62 13.97
C LEU A 422 -1.97 -14.97 15.20
N ALA A 423 -1.78 -13.69 15.43
CA ALA A 423 -2.39 -12.95 16.54
C ALA A 423 -3.81 -12.45 16.24
N MET A 424 -4.29 -12.54 15.00
CA MET A 424 -5.66 -12.16 14.66
C MET A 424 -6.69 -12.97 15.45
N ASP A 425 -7.70 -12.28 15.98
CA ASP A 425 -8.87 -12.91 16.59
C ASP A 425 -9.93 -13.19 15.52
N TRP A 426 -9.96 -14.43 15.03
CA TRP A 426 -10.91 -14.87 14.02
C TRP A 426 -11.19 -16.38 14.15
N PHE A 427 -12.29 -16.85 13.54
CA PHE A 427 -12.75 -18.23 13.69
C PHE A 427 -11.75 -19.30 13.19
N GLY A 428 -10.86 -18.96 12.25
CA GLY A 428 -9.82 -19.85 11.72
C GLY A 428 -8.50 -19.82 12.48
N SER A 429 -8.32 -18.93 13.47
CA SER A 429 -7.05 -18.71 14.19
C SER A 429 -6.43 -20.02 14.72
N LYS A 430 -7.20 -20.83 15.42
CA LYS A 430 -6.71 -22.12 15.96
C LYS A 430 -6.22 -23.07 14.87
N GLN A 431 -6.91 -23.10 13.73
CA GLN A 431 -6.50 -23.93 12.60
C GLN A 431 -5.25 -23.39 11.94
N LEU A 432 -5.12 -22.06 11.78
CA LEU A 432 -3.94 -21.43 11.20
C LEU A 432 -2.67 -21.77 11.99
N HIS A 433 -2.73 -21.69 13.34
CA HIS A 433 -1.63 -22.12 14.21
C HIS A 433 -1.24 -23.59 14.04
N ALA A 434 -2.19 -24.45 13.70
CA ALA A 434 -1.96 -25.88 13.53
C ALA A 434 -1.56 -26.29 12.11
N THR A 435 -1.76 -25.42 11.13
CA THR A 435 -1.50 -25.71 9.71
C THR A 435 0.00 -25.49 9.41
N PRO A 436 0.76 -26.51 9.01
CA PRO A 436 2.15 -26.32 8.63
C PRO A 436 2.25 -25.60 7.29
N PHE A 437 3.38 -24.94 7.06
CA PHE A 437 3.73 -24.46 5.72
C PHE A 437 3.91 -25.62 4.75
N THR A 438 3.41 -25.44 3.53
CA THR A 438 3.66 -26.33 2.39
C THR A 438 4.28 -25.53 1.24
N ASN A 439 5.15 -26.15 0.45
CA ASN A 439 5.71 -25.48 -0.72
C ASN A 439 4.66 -25.37 -1.82
N MET A 440 4.56 -24.18 -2.38
CA MET A 440 3.94 -23.91 -3.67
C MET A 440 5.02 -23.99 -4.75
N THR A 441 4.76 -24.77 -5.80
CA THR A 441 5.68 -24.89 -6.94
C THR A 441 5.04 -24.41 -8.23
N ILE A 442 5.84 -23.81 -9.09
CA ILE A 442 5.50 -23.45 -10.47
C ILE A 442 6.52 -24.15 -11.37
N HIS A 443 6.06 -24.89 -12.36
CA HIS A 443 6.93 -25.69 -13.25
C HIS A 443 7.90 -26.65 -12.50
N GLY A 444 7.52 -27.06 -11.29
CA GLY A 444 8.32 -27.95 -10.44
C GLY A 444 9.33 -27.24 -9.52
N GLU A 445 9.51 -25.94 -9.66
CA GLU A 445 10.39 -25.13 -8.81
C GLU A 445 9.59 -24.52 -7.65
N ALA A 446 10.11 -24.60 -6.41
CA ALA A 446 9.46 -24.02 -5.23
C ALA A 446 9.57 -22.49 -5.25
N VAL A 447 8.44 -21.79 -5.29
CA VAL A 447 8.35 -20.34 -5.35
C VAL A 447 7.89 -19.69 -4.04
N ALA A 448 7.14 -20.42 -3.22
CA ALA A 448 6.66 -19.90 -1.94
C ALA A 448 6.43 -21.03 -0.93
N ALA A 449 6.39 -20.65 0.38
CA ALA A 449 5.79 -21.43 1.42
C ALA A 449 4.41 -20.86 1.75
N ILE A 450 3.38 -21.70 1.73
CA ILE A 450 1.98 -21.28 1.86
C ILE A 450 1.27 -21.95 3.03
N GLN A 451 0.29 -21.25 3.58
CA GLN A 451 -0.71 -21.78 4.50
C GLN A 451 -2.10 -21.33 4.02
N ASN A 452 -3.06 -22.24 3.97
CA ASN A 452 -4.45 -21.97 3.59
C ASN A 452 -5.39 -22.43 4.69
N VAL A 453 -6.27 -21.55 5.15
CA VAL A 453 -7.30 -21.86 6.15
C VAL A 453 -8.57 -21.10 5.81
N HIS A 454 -9.64 -21.83 5.45
CA HIS A 454 -10.94 -21.24 5.09
C HIS A 454 -10.82 -20.19 3.97
N ASN A 455 -11.19 -18.93 4.26
CA ASN A 455 -11.11 -17.78 3.36
C ASN A 455 -9.76 -17.05 3.40
N PHE A 456 -8.79 -17.55 4.13
CA PHE A 456 -7.52 -16.91 4.37
C PHE A 456 -6.34 -17.71 3.81
N SER A 457 -5.41 -17.02 3.15
CA SER A 457 -4.13 -17.57 2.69
C SER A 457 -2.98 -16.70 3.18
N PHE A 458 -1.88 -17.34 3.59
CA PHE A 458 -0.60 -16.69 3.83
C PHE A 458 0.45 -17.25 2.88
N ALA A 459 1.31 -16.38 2.31
CA ALA A 459 2.45 -16.83 1.49
C ALA A 459 3.74 -16.10 1.85
N ARG A 460 4.81 -16.86 2.09
CA ARG A 460 6.19 -16.39 2.09
C ARG A 460 6.77 -16.67 0.71
N VAL A 461 6.98 -15.66 -0.11
CA VAL A 461 7.53 -15.78 -1.46
C VAL A 461 9.05 -15.78 -1.41
N TYR A 462 9.66 -16.80 -2.00
CA TYR A 462 11.10 -16.99 -1.95
C TYR A 462 11.82 -16.02 -2.90
N GLN A 463 13.01 -15.60 -2.49
CA GLN A 463 13.89 -14.74 -3.29
C GLN A 463 13.22 -13.42 -3.74
N ALA A 464 12.30 -12.90 -2.95
CA ALA A 464 11.66 -11.61 -3.17
C ALA A 464 11.98 -10.64 -2.03
N GLY A 465 12.17 -9.37 -2.37
CA GLY A 465 12.20 -8.24 -1.46
C GLY A 465 10.79 -7.70 -1.19
N HIS A 466 10.69 -6.42 -0.88
CA HIS A 466 9.45 -5.72 -0.51
C HIS A 466 8.42 -5.75 -1.64
N GLU A 467 8.81 -5.40 -2.85
CA GLU A 467 7.98 -5.36 -4.05
C GLU A 467 7.95 -6.75 -4.71
N VAL A 468 7.19 -7.71 -4.12
CA VAL A 468 7.19 -9.11 -4.57
C VAL A 468 6.98 -9.28 -6.06
N PRO A 469 6.05 -8.58 -6.74
CA PRO A 469 5.86 -8.74 -8.18
C PRO A 469 7.06 -8.30 -9.03
N ALA A 470 7.89 -7.40 -8.53
CA ALA A 470 9.12 -7.00 -9.22
C ALA A 470 10.20 -8.09 -9.18
N PHE A 471 10.32 -8.78 -8.04
CA PHE A 471 11.33 -9.84 -7.84
C PHE A 471 10.89 -11.19 -8.40
N GLN A 472 9.60 -11.52 -8.25
CA GLN A 472 9.01 -12.82 -8.64
C GLN A 472 7.73 -12.62 -9.46
N PRO A 473 7.83 -12.03 -10.67
CA PRO A 473 6.65 -11.60 -11.43
C PRO A 473 5.70 -12.76 -11.81
N GLU A 474 6.24 -13.93 -12.21
CA GLU A 474 5.42 -15.10 -12.53
C GLU A 474 4.71 -15.67 -11.30
N ALA A 475 5.42 -15.81 -10.17
CA ALA A 475 4.83 -16.30 -8.93
C ALA A 475 3.75 -15.34 -8.42
N ALA A 476 4.00 -14.03 -8.47
CA ALA A 476 3.03 -13.01 -8.10
C ALA A 476 1.78 -13.04 -8.98
N PHE A 477 1.95 -13.23 -10.28
CA PHE A 477 0.84 -13.34 -11.22
C PHE A 477 -0.02 -14.59 -10.94
N VAL A 478 0.59 -15.77 -10.75
CA VAL A 478 -0.12 -17.02 -10.44
C VAL A 478 -0.85 -16.92 -9.10
N ILE A 479 -0.22 -16.35 -8.08
CA ILE A 479 -0.85 -16.11 -6.78
C ILE A 479 -2.07 -15.19 -6.93
N PHE A 480 -1.94 -14.09 -7.68
CA PHE A 480 -3.04 -13.18 -7.96
C PHE A 480 -4.17 -13.87 -8.71
N GLU A 481 -3.86 -14.64 -9.76
CA GLU A 481 -4.83 -15.37 -10.57
C GLU A 481 -5.65 -16.35 -9.71
N GLN A 482 -5.01 -17.16 -8.86
CA GLN A 482 -5.70 -18.08 -7.96
C GLN A 482 -6.62 -17.33 -6.98
N MET A 483 -6.17 -16.18 -6.48
CA MET A 483 -6.97 -15.37 -5.56
C MET A 483 -8.24 -14.81 -6.21
N ILE A 484 -8.14 -14.23 -7.40
CA ILE A 484 -9.32 -13.67 -8.09
C ILE A 484 -10.25 -14.74 -8.65
N ASN A 485 -9.75 -15.95 -8.91
CA ASN A 485 -10.57 -17.12 -9.29
C ASN A 485 -11.28 -17.78 -8.11
N GLY A 486 -11.13 -17.24 -6.89
CA GLY A 486 -11.77 -17.82 -5.72
C GLY A 486 -11.05 -19.06 -5.16
N GLU A 487 -9.87 -19.39 -5.62
CA GLU A 487 -9.11 -20.58 -5.24
C GLU A 487 -8.26 -20.35 -3.98
N GLN A 488 -7.87 -21.41 -3.30
CA GLN A 488 -6.77 -21.40 -2.34
C GLN A 488 -5.44 -21.57 -3.07
N LEU A 489 -4.36 -21.02 -2.52
CA LEU A 489 -3.03 -21.13 -3.12
C LEU A 489 -2.62 -22.59 -3.29
N HIS A 490 -2.11 -22.95 -4.47
CA HIS A 490 -1.66 -24.31 -4.80
C HIS A 490 -0.58 -24.30 -5.88
N SER A 491 0.12 -25.40 -6.02
CA SER A 491 1.13 -25.61 -7.08
C SER A 491 0.52 -25.76 -8.46
N VAL A 492 1.22 -25.31 -9.50
CA VAL A 492 0.84 -25.42 -10.91
C VAL A 492 2.02 -25.91 -11.74
#